data_b9ba8183dd629cfb1a4cdf0b11550b94
#
_entry.id   b9ba8183dd629cfb1a4cdf0b11550b94
#
_cell.length_a   1.000
_cell.length_b   1.000
_cell.length_c   1.000
_cell.angle_alpha   90.00
_cell.angle_beta   90.00
_cell.angle_gamma   90.00
#
_symmetry.space_group_name_H-M   'P 1'
#
loop_
_entity.id
_entity.type
_entity.pdbx_description
1 polymer ?
#
loop_
_entity_poly.entity_id
_entity_poly.type
_entity_poly.pdbx_seq_one_letter_code
_entity_poly.pdbx_strand_id
1 'polypeptide(L)'
;SVAVLRLLRKIPLGIESRNIKDQLARSATAIGANYREANRAESRSDFLHKISVVAKEASESEYWLLLLKELYPNVAEISPVLIEAGELVRIFDKIRVTMRSKPIQ
;
A
#
# COMPACT_ATOMS: atom_id res chain seq x y z
N SER A 1 -1.39 -2.96 7.21
CA SER A 1 0.02 -3.37 7.42
C SER A 1 0.14 -4.72 8.10
N VAL A 2 -0.61 -4.93 9.20
CA VAL A 2 -0.53 -6.19 9.95
C VAL A 2 -0.94 -7.38 9.09
N ALA A 3 -2.00 -7.24 8.29
CA ALA A 3 -2.46 -8.31 7.40
C ALA A 3 -1.37 -8.72 6.40
N VAL A 4 -0.65 -7.74 5.85
CA VAL A 4 0.48 -8.01 4.95
C VAL A 4 1.59 -8.73 5.67
N LEU A 5 1.97 -8.26 6.85
CA LEU A 5 3.07 -8.89 7.61
C LEU A 5 2.74 -10.33 8.00
N ARG A 6 1.48 -10.60 8.35
CA ARG A 6 1.02 -11.96 8.63
C ARG A 6 1.04 -12.83 7.38
N LEU A 7 0.62 -12.28 6.25
CA LEU A 7 0.68 -12.99 4.97
C LEU A 7 2.10 -13.40 4.63
N LEU A 8 3.08 -12.53 4.83
CA LEU A 8 4.47 -12.80 4.48
C LEU A 8 5.04 -14.03 5.19
N ARG A 9 4.52 -14.36 6.38
CA ARG A 9 4.92 -15.56 7.10
C ARG A 9 4.49 -16.84 6.38
N LYS A 10 3.50 -16.77 5.51
CA LYS A 10 2.96 -17.92 4.77
C LYS A 10 3.59 -18.08 3.40
N ILE A 11 4.42 -17.13 2.97
CA ILE A 11 5.12 -17.20 1.69
C ILE A 11 6.45 -17.92 1.90
N PRO A 12 6.76 -18.97 1.11
CA PRO A 12 8.01 -19.69 1.27
C PRO A 12 9.23 -18.79 1.08
N LEU A 13 10.29 -19.05 1.82
CA LEU A 13 11.57 -18.40 1.60
C LEU A 13 12.21 -18.94 0.32
N GLY A 14 12.71 -18.05 -0.52
CA GLY A 14 13.36 -18.40 -1.76
C GLY A 14 14.02 -17.18 -2.37
N ILE A 15 14.81 -17.39 -3.41
CA ILE A 15 15.54 -16.30 -4.06
C ILE A 15 14.55 -15.30 -4.66
N GLU A 16 13.54 -15.78 -5.39
CA GLU A 16 12.56 -14.90 -6.01
C GLU A 16 11.62 -14.23 -5.04
N SER A 17 11.34 -14.83 -3.88
CA SER A 17 10.40 -14.25 -2.92
C SER A 17 11.04 -13.26 -1.95
N ARG A 18 12.35 -13.36 -1.73
CA ARG A 18 13.04 -12.53 -0.73
C ARG A 18 12.88 -11.04 -1.01
N ASN A 19 13.20 -10.62 -2.23
CA ASN A 19 13.10 -9.21 -2.60
C ASN A 19 11.65 -8.73 -2.57
N ILE A 20 10.73 -9.55 -3.07
CA ILE A 20 9.30 -9.19 -3.07
C ILE A 20 8.80 -9.01 -1.65
N LYS A 21 9.15 -9.93 -0.74
CA LYS A 21 8.76 -9.83 0.67
C LYS A 21 9.29 -8.55 1.33
N ASP A 22 10.56 -8.22 1.09
CA ASP A 22 11.18 -7.02 1.64
C ASP A 22 10.49 -5.77 1.11
N GLN A 23 10.25 -5.68 -0.19
CA GLN A 23 9.61 -4.54 -0.81
C GLN A 23 8.16 -4.38 -0.37
N LEU A 24 7.43 -5.49 -0.26
CA LEU A 24 6.05 -5.45 0.20
C LEU A 24 5.96 -5.02 1.67
N ALA A 25 6.83 -5.57 2.53
CA ALA A 25 6.86 -5.16 3.94
C ALA A 25 7.15 -3.66 4.06
N ARG A 26 8.10 -3.15 3.29
CA ARG A 26 8.45 -1.73 3.27
C ARG A 26 7.27 -0.87 2.82
N SER A 27 6.68 -1.20 1.67
CA SER A 27 5.60 -0.37 1.12
C SER A 27 4.33 -0.42 1.99
N ALA A 28 3.99 -1.59 2.51
CA ALA A 28 2.81 -1.74 3.35
C ALA A 28 2.94 -0.99 4.68
N THR A 29 4.11 -1.04 5.31
CA THR A 29 4.34 -0.29 6.55
C THR A 29 4.42 1.22 6.28
N ALA A 30 4.92 1.62 5.12
CA ALA A 30 4.96 3.02 4.72
C ALA A 30 3.56 3.61 4.54
N ILE A 31 2.58 2.83 4.08
CA ILE A 31 1.18 3.26 4.01
C ILE A 31 0.70 3.73 5.38
N GLY A 32 0.85 2.89 6.39
CA GLY A 32 0.40 3.21 7.75
C GLY A 32 1.14 4.41 8.34
N ALA A 33 2.46 4.45 8.19
CA ALA A 33 3.29 5.52 8.74
C ALA A 33 2.93 6.88 8.10
N ASN A 34 2.80 6.93 6.78
CA ASN A 34 2.51 8.18 6.08
C ASN A 34 1.05 8.62 6.28
N TYR A 35 0.12 7.67 6.39
CA TYR A 35 -1.26 8.00 6.70
C TYR A 35 -1.38 8.65 8.09
N ARG A 36 -0.66 8.10 9.06
CA ARG A 36 -0.61 8.69 10.41
C ARG A 36 -0.05 10.10 10.37
N GLU A 37 1.00 10.33 9.59
CA GLU A 37 1.57 11.67 9.42
C GLU A 37 0.60 12.62 8.70
N ALA A 38 -0.14 12.13 7.71
CA ALA A 38 -1.16 12.93 7.02
C ALA A 38 -2.21 13.45 7.99
N ASN A 39 -2.64 12.62 8.93
CA ASN A 39 -3.64 13.01 9.93
C ASN A 39 -3.11 14.06 10.91
N ARG A 40 -1.81 14.31 10.93
CA ARG A 40 -1.15 15.31 11.77
C ARG A 40 -0.59 16.46 10.96
N ALA A 41 -0.94 16.54 9.68
CA ALA A 41 -0.43 17.57 8.79
C ALA A 41 -0.86 18.96 9.27
N GLU A 42 0.05 19.92 9.17
CA GLU A 42 -0.18 21.29 9.63
C GLU A 42 -0.75 22.20 8.56
N SER A 43 -0.77 21.73 7.30
CA SER A 43 -1.28 22.51 6.18
C SER A 43 -1.96 21.58 5.18
N ARG A 44 -2.78 22.18 4.32
CA ARG A 44 -3.39 21.43 3.20
C ARG A 44 -2.34 20.89 2.25
N SER A 45 -1.32 21.66 1.96
CA SER A 45 -0.20 21.26 1.09
C SER A 45 0.54 20.05 1.66
N ASP A 46 0.82 20.07 2.96
CA ASP A 46 1.48 18.96 3.64
C ASP A 46 0.59 17.72 3.64
N PHE A 47 -0.70 17.88 3.93
CA PHE A 47 -1.67 16.77 3.89
C PHE A 47 -1.69 16.13 2.49
N LEU A 48 -1.81 16.95 1.45
CA LEU A 48 -1.84 16.45 0.07
C LEU A 48 -0.56 15.71 -0.29
N HIS A 49 0.58 16.23 0.13
CA HIS A 49 1.87 15.55 -0.10
C HIS A 49 1.88 14.17 0.57
N LYS A 50 1.49 14.10 1.83
CA LYS A 50 1.48 12.82 2.57
C LYS A 50 0.49 11.82 1.97
N ILE A 51 -0.69 12.28 1.58
CA ILE A 51 -1.69 11.41 0.94
C ILE A 51 -1.19 10.92 -0.42
N SER A 52 -0.46 11.75 -1.17
CA SER A 52 0.14 11.33 -2.44
C SER A 52 1.18 10.23 -2.23
N VAL A 53 1.96 10.31 -1.16
CA VAL A 53 2.90 9.24 -0.80
C VAL A 53 2.16 7.96 -0.43
N VAL A 54 1.08 8.07 0.36
CA VAL A 54 0.26 6.91 0.74
C VAL A 54 -0.32 6.23 -0.51
N ALA A 55 -0.84 7.00 -1.44
CA ALA A 55 -1.39 6.47 -2.70
C ALA A 55 -0.33 5.72 -3.51
N LYS A 56 0.87 6.29 -3.59
CA LYS A 56 2.00 5.66 -4.27
C LYS A 56 2.39 4.34 -3.62
N GLU A 57 2.51 4.32 -2.29
CA GLU A 57 2.89 3.10 -1.58
C GLU A 57 1.80 2.03 -1.63
N ALA A 58 0.54 2.42 -1.64
CA ALA A 58 -0.56 1.48 -1.82
C ALA A 58 -0.51 0.82 -3.20
N SER A 59 -0.26 1.60 -4.25
CA SER A 59 -0.10 1.09 -5.61
C SER A 59 1.10 0.13 -5.71
N GLU A 60 2.21 0.48 -5.08
CA GLU A 60 3.39 -0.37 -5.05
C GLU A 60 3.12 -1.69 -4.31
N SER A 61 2.40 -1.62 -3.18
CA SER A 61 2.01 -2.84 -2.45
C SER A 61 1.13 -3.75 -3.31
N GLU A 62 0.19 -3.19 -4.04
CA GLU A 62 -0.66 -3.95 -4.95
C GLU A 62 0.18 -4.67 -6.01
N TYR A 63 1.16 -4.00 -6.56
CA TYR A 63 2.07 -4.59 -7.55
C TYR A 63 2.81 -5.81 -6.98
N TRP A 64 3.39 -5.68 -5.79
CA TRP A 64 4.10 -6.80 -5.16
C TRP A 64 3.17 -7.96 -4.84
N LEU A 65 1.93 -7.67 -4.41
CA LEU A 65 0.94 -8.71 -4.15
C LEU A 65 0.51 -9.44 -5.42
N LEU A 66 0.40 -8.72 -6.54
CA LEU A 66 0.12 -9.35 -7.84
C LEU A 66 1.23 -10.32 -8.23
N LEU A 67 2.50 -9.93 -8.05
CA LEU A 67 3.62 -10.83 -8.32
C LEU A 67 3.59 -12.07 -7.42
N LEU A 68 3.28 -11.89 -6.12
CA LEU A 68 3.17 -13.03 -5.21
C LEU A 68 2.06 -13.97 -5.64
N LYS A 69 0.94 -13.45 -6.10
CA LYS A 69 -0.17 -14.28 -6.57
C LYS A 69 0.22 -15.10 -7.78
N GLU A 70 0.98 -14.52 -8.70
CA GLU A 70 1.49 -15.25 -9.88
C GLU A 70 2.46 -16.35 -9.49
N LEU A 71 3.36 -16.07 -8.54
CA LEU A 71 4.39 -17.03 -8.14
C LEU A 71 3.86 -18.11 -7.19
N TYR A 72 2.88 -17.77 -6.36
CA TYR A 72 2.36 -18.66 -5.31
C TYR A 72 0.83 -18.76 -5.38
N PRO A 73 0.26 -19.26 -6.49
CA PRO A 73 -1.21 -19.27 -6.66
C PRO A 73 -1.95 -20.14 -5.64
N ASN A 74 -1.22 -21.06 -4.97
CA ASN A 74 -1.82 -21.95 -3.98
C ASN A 74 -1.91 -21.33 -2.57
N VAL A 75 -1.34 -20.16 -2.36
CA VAL A 75 -1.44 -19.47 -1.07
C VAL A 75 -2.73 -18.65 -1.07
N ALA A 76 -3.78 -19.22 -0.53
CA ALA A 76 -5.12 -18.63 -0.59
C ALA A 76 -5.22 -17.26 0.09
N GLU A 77 -4.36 -17.00 1.07
CA GLU A 77 -4.38 -15.78 1.85
C GLU A 77 -3.95 -14.53 1.04
N ILE A 78 -3.33 -14.72 -0.13
CA ILE A 78 -2.89 -13.59 -0.96
C ILE A 78 -4.09 -12.82 -1.52
N SER A 79 -5.10 -13.52 -2.04
CA SER A 79 -6.21 -12.88 -2.74
C SER A 79 -6.99 -11.86 -1.88
N PRO A 80 -7.38 -12.16 -0.63
CA PRO A 80 -8.06 -11.16 0.20
C PRO A 80 -7.22 -9.92 0.45
N VAL A 81 -5.92 -10.09 0.67
CA VAL A 81 -5.02 -8.97 0.92
C VAL A 81 -4.84 -8.13 -0.35
N LEU A 82 -4.74 -8.79 -1.51
CA LEU A 82 -4.64 -8.11 -2.80
C LEU A 82 -5.90 -7.28 -3.09
N ILE A 83 -7.08 -7.82 -2.83
CA ILE A 83 -8.34 -7.10 -3.02
C ILE A 83 -8.36 -5.84 -2.14
N GLU A 84 -7.99 -5.99 -0.87
CA GLU A 84 -7.92 -4.86 0.06
C GLU A 84 -6.93 -3.80 -0.40
N ALA A 85 -5.76 -4.21 -0.89
CA ALA A 85 -4.77 -3.27 -1.42
C ALA A 85 -5.33 -2.47 -2.61
N GLY A 86 -6.04 -3.12 -3.51
CA GLY A 86 -6.69 -2.45 -4.64
C GLY A 86 -7.75 -1.45 -4.20
N GLU A 87 -8.51 -1.78 -3.15
CA GLU A 87 -9.48 -0.86 -2.58
C GLU A 87 -8.80 0.38 -2.00
N LEU A 88 -7.69 0.19 -1.29
CA LEU A 88 -6.92 1.31 -0.73
C LEU A 88 -6.36 2.21 -1.83
N VAL A 89 -5.85 1.63 -2.91
CA VAL A 89 -5.37 2.41 -4.07
C VAL A 89 -6.47 3.34 -4.56
N ARG A 90 -7.68 2.81 -4.76
CA ARG A 90 -8.80 3.60 -5.26
C ARG A 90 -9.20 4.70 -4.29
N ILE A 91 -9.24 4.39 -2.99
CA ILE A 91 -9.61 5.35 -1.95
C ILE A 91 -8.61 6.52 -1.92
N PHE A 92 -7.32 6.22 -1.84
CA PHE A 92 -6.30 7.27 -1.71
C PHE A 92 -6.11 8.06 -3.01
N ASP A 93 -6.26 7.42 -4.17
CA ASP A 93 -6.25 8.15 -5.44
C ASP A 93 -7.42 9.11 -5.52
N LYS A 94 -8.60 8.71 -5.07
CA LYS A 94 -9.77 9.58 -5.07
C LYS A 94 -9.57 10.77 -4.12
N ILE A 95 -9.04 10.55 -2.94
CA ILE A 95 -8.74 11.64 -2.00
C ILE A 95 -7.75 12.62 -2.63
N ARG A 96 -6.68 12.10 -3.23
CA ARG A 96 -5.65 12.91 -3.87
C ARG A 96 -6.21 13.77 -4.98
N VAL A 97 -7.00 13.19 -5.87
CA VAL A 97 -7.62 13.89 -6.99
C VAL A 97 -8.60 14.96 -6.49
N THR A 98 -9.43 14.60 -5.52
CA THR A 98 -10.40 15.54 -4.92
C THR A 98 -9.69 16.73 -4.29
N MET A 99 -8.63 16.49 -3.54
CA MET A 99 -7.87 17.56 -2.88
C MET A 99 -7.21 18.51 -3.88
N ARG A 100 -6.69 17.98 -4.98
CA ARG A 100 -6.04 18.79 -6.02
C ARG A 100 -7.04 19.65 -6.78
N SER A 101 -8.27 19.19 -6.96
CA SER A 101 -9.30 19.90 -7.72
C SER A 101 -10.02 20.97 -6.91
N LYS A 102 -9.85 20.99 -5.58
CA LYS A 102 -10.50 22.00 -4.73
C LYS A 102 -9.77 23.34 -4.81
N PRO A 103 -10.52 24.45 -4.91
CA PRO A 103 -9.91 25.77 -4.87
C PRO A 103 -9.15 25.97 -3.57
N ILE A 104 -8.05 26.71 -3.64
CA ILE A 104 -7.32 27.15 -2.45
C ILE A 104 -8.10 28.34 -1.85
N GLN A 105 -8.40 28.23 -0.57
CA GLN A 105 -9.11 29.31 0.13
C GLN A 105 -8.24 29.92 1.22
#